data_ab2cf414363d7cddb7c220c46fe1b631
#
_entry.id   ab2cf414363d7cddb7c220c46fe1b631
#
_cell.length_a   1.000
_cell.length_b   1.000
_cell.length_c   1.000
_cell.angle_alpha   90.00
_cell.angle_beta   90.00
_cell.angle_gamma   90.00
#
_symmetry.space_group_name_H-M   'P 1'
#
loop_
_entity.id
_entity.type
_entity.pdbx_description
1 polymer ?
#
loop_
_entity_poly.entity_id
_entity_poly.type
_entity_poly.pdbx_seq_one_letter_code
_entity_poly.pdbx_strand_id
1 'polypeptide(L)'
;MAVKRAKKLKKQEFDNVKIIESRYKLIKEDTIELAKFKIEQTKKINSLINSEYNESLAEEIGKIELYIDKKKVAITKFTIDTDAQNVALAKDLRSKYGDGTINPIKGTFLPTSL
;
A
#
# COMPACT_ATOMS: atom_id res chain seq x y z
N MET A 1 -39.13 4.08 -12.83
CA MET A 1 -37.81 4.14 -12.17
C MET A 1 -36.80 3.30 -12.91
N ALA A 2 -35.66 3.88 -13.21
CA ALA A 2 -34.58 3.10 -13.82
C ALA A 2 -33.96 2.17 -12.75
N VAL A 3 -33.96 0.87 -13.04
CA VAL A 3 -33.26 -0.10 -12.19
C VAL A 3 -31.77 0.02 -12.45
N LYS A 4 -31.02 0.26 -11.40
CA LYS A 4 -29.56 0.32 -11.50
C LYS A 4 -28.98 -1.07 -11.61
N ARG A 5 -28.29 -1.30 -12.69
CA ARG A 5 -27.62 -2.57 -12.92
C ARG A 5 -26.11 -2.36 -12.89
N ALA A 6 -25.41 -3.32 -12.28
CA ALA A 6 -23.97 -3.37 -12.37
C ALA A 6 -23.54 -3.54 -13.84
N LYS A 7 -22.58 -2.74 -14.26
CA LYS A 7 -21.99 -2.85 -15.60
C LYS A 7 -20.70 -3.67 -15.49
N LYS A 8 -20.51 -4.56 -16.44
CA LYS A 8 -19.29 -5.35 -16.49
C LYS A 8 -18.14 -4.47 -17.00
N LEU A 9 -17.04 -4.43 -16.25
CA LEU A 9 -15.84 -3.73 -16.67
C LEU A 9 -15.19 -4.47 -17.86
N LYS A 10 -14.55 -3.71 -18.75
CA LYS A 10 -13.71 -4.30 -19.79
C LYS A 10 -12.55 -5.03 -19.13
N LYS A 11 -12.01 -6.04 -19.82
CA LYS A 11 -10.90 -6.85 -19.30
C LYS A 11 -9.73 -5.98 -18.83
N GLN A 12 -9.33 -5.01 -19.63
CA GLN A 12 -8.22 -4.11 -19.31
C GLN A 12 -8.52 -3.26 -18.07
N GLU A 13 -9.74 -2.78 -17.93
CA GLU A 13 -10.18 -2.01 -16.77
C GLU A 13 -10.14 -2.84 -15.50
N PHE A 14 -10.64 -4.07 -15.60
CA PHE A 14 -10.62 -5.02 -14.49
C PHE A 14 -9.20 -5.40 -14.08
N ASP A 15 -8.33 -5.64 -15.06
CA ASP A 15 -6.91 -5.93 -14.81
C ASP A 15 -6.23 -4.77 -14.09
N ASN A 16 -6.52 -3.53 -14.48
CA ASN A 16 -5.98 -2.33 -13.83
C ASN A 16 -6.45 -2.21 -12.37
N VAL A 17 -7.72 -2.51 -12.11
CA VAL A 17 -8.26 -2.53 -10.74
C VAL A 17 -7.50 -3.55 -9.88
N LYS A 18 -7.28 -4.74 -10.41
CA LYS A 18 -6.55 -5.81 -9.71
C LYS A 18 -5.09 -5.45 -9.45
N ILE A 19 -4.44 -4.80 -10.41
CA ILE A 19 -3.06 -4.35 -10.25
C ILE A 19 -2.96 -3.36 -9.08
N ILE A 20 -3.83 -2.36 -9.03
CA ILE A 20 -3.85 -1.36 -7.96
C ILE A 20 -4.16 -2.02 -6.61
N GLU A 21 -5.12 -2.92 -6.56
CA GLU A 21 -5.47 -3.67 -5.35
C GLU A 21 -4.28 -4.48 -4.84
N SER A 22 -3.54 -5.13 -5.73
CA SER A 22 -2.33 -5.89 -5.39
C SER A 22 -1.23 -4.98 -4.85
N ARG A 23 -1.09 -3.77 -5.41
CA ARG A 23 -0.11 -2.79 -4.94
C ARG A 23 -0.42 -2.31 -3.52
N TYR A 24 -1.69 -2.02 -3.22
CA TYR A 24 -2.10 -1.66 -1.86
C TYR A 24 -1.89 -2.80 -0.87
N LYS A 25 -2.12 -4.03 -1.29
CA LYS A 25 -1.85 -5.21 -0.47
C LYS A 25 -0.36 -5.30 -0.12
N LEU A 26 0.53 -5.09 -1.11
CA LEU A 26 1.98 -5.06 -0.88
C LEU A 26 2.39 -3.95 0.08
N ILE A 27 1.81 -2.75 -0.06
CA ILE A 27 2.06 -1.64 0.85
C ILE A 27 1.73 -2.03 2.29
N LYS A 28 0.58 -2.65 2.49
CA LYS A 28 0.13 -3.11 3.81
C LYS A 28 1.09 -4.17 4.38
N GLU A 29 1.46 -5.15 3.57
CA GLU A 29 2.38 -6.22 3.98
C GLU A 29 3.75 -5.67 4.33
N ASP A 30 4.31 -4.80 3.50
CA ASP A 30 5.62 -4.17 3.74
C ASP A 30 5.61 -3.29 4.97
N THR A 31 4.53 -2.56 5.21
CA THR A 31 4.36 -1.72 6.40
C THR A 31 4.34 -2.58 7.67
N ILE A 32 3.63 -3.70 7.64
CA ILE A 32 3.55 -4.63 8.76
C ILE A 32 4.91 -5.28 9.02
N GLU A 33 5.60 -5.72 7.98
CA GLU A 33 6.94 -6.32 8.09
C GLU A 33 7.95 -5.33 8.68
N LEU A 34 7.91 -4.08 8.22
CA LEU A 34 8.79 -3.05 8.75
C LEU A 34 8.51 -2.77 10.23
N ALA A 35 7.24 -2.72 10.64
CA ALA A 35 6.85 -2.55 12.03
C ALA A 35 7.38 -3.70 12.90
N LYS A 36 7.24 -4.94 12.45
CA LYS A 36 7.79 -6.12 13.15
C LYS A 36 9.29 -6.06 13.26
N PHE A 37 9.97 -5.70 12.18
CA PHE A 37 11.42 -5.54 12.16
C PHE A 37 11.87 -4.49 13.17
N LYS A 38 11.22 -3.34 13.24
CA LYS A 38 11.52 -2.28 14.22
C LYS A 38 11.39 -2.77 15.65
N ILE A 39 10.33 -3.50 15.96
CA ILE A 39 10.09 -4.06 17.29
C ILE A 39 11.21 -5.04 17.67
N GLU A 40 11.55 -5.96 16.78
CA GLU A 40 12.62 -6.95 16.99
C GLU A 40 13.97 -6.27 17.21
N GLN A 41 14.32 -5.29 16.39
CA GLN A 41 15.59 -4.58 16.51
C GLN A 41 15.65 -3.73 17.79
N THR A 42 14.55 -3.10 18.17
CA THR A 42 14.47 -2.34 19.42
C THR A 42 14.72 -3.23 20.63
N LYS A 43 14.12 -4.40 20.69
CA LYS A 43 14.35 -5.37 21.75
C LYS A 43 15.81 -5.82 21.81
N LYS A 44 16.39 -6.11 20.66
CA LYS A 44 17.78 -6.54 20.56
C LYS A 44 18.74 -5.43 21.00
N ILE A 45 18.52 -4.21 20.56
CA ILE A 45 19.31 -3.04 20.93
C ILE A 45 19.25 -2.79 22.45
N ASN A 46 18.05 -2.82 23.03
CA ASN A 46 17.87 -2.63 24.48
C ASN A 46 18.60 -3.70 25.28
N SER A 47 18.56 -4.95 24.84
CA SER A 47 19.30 -6.04 25.47
C SER A 47 20.81 -5.82 25.43
N LEU A 48 21.35 -5.36 24.30
CA LEU A 48 22.77 -5.11 24.13
C LEU A 48 23.25 -3.88 24.92
N ILE A 49 22.46 -2.82 24.96
CA ILE A 49 22.78 -1.60 25.73
C ILE A 49 22.87 -1.91 27.22
N ASN A 50 21.98 -2.77 27.72
CA ASN A 50 21.99 -3.17 29.15
C ASN A 50 23.19 -4.05 29.51
N SER A 51 23.82 -4.70 28.52
CA SER A 51 25.01 -5.52 28.78
C SER A 51 26.30 -4.72 28.67
N GLU A 52 26.60 -4.10 27.55
CA GLU A 52 27.82 -3.32 27.35
C GLU A 52 27.70 -2.43 26.12
N TYR A 53 27.97 -1.14 26.31
CA TYR A 53 27.94 -0.18 25.19
C TYR A 53 29.36 0.02 24.67
N ASN A 54 29.53 -0.07 23.34
CA ASN A 54 30.78 0.21 22.63
C ASN A 54 30.54 0.84 21.26
N GLU A 55 31.61 1.30 20.59
CA GLU A 55 31.53 1.93 19.28
C GLU A 55 30.95 1.01 18.20
N SER A 56 31.30 -0.27 18.25
CA SER A 56 30.79 -1.28 17.31
C SER A 56 29.28 -1.41 17.40
N LEU A 57 28.72 -1.38 18.61
CA LEU A 57 27.30 -1.40 18.84
C LEU A 57 26.62 -0.13 18.31
N ALA A 58 27.23 1.03 18.51
CA ALA A 58 26.72 2.30 18.02
C ALA A 58 26.66 2.31 16.48
N GLU A 59 27.66 1.75 15.80
CA GLU A 59 27.70 1.61 14.34
C GLU A 59 26.58 0.67 13.84
N GLU A 60 26.36 -0.46 14.53
CA GLU A 60 25.28 -1.39 14.16
C GLU A 60 23.92 -0.73 14.31
N ILE A 61 23.69 0.01 15.39
CA ILE A 61 22.44 0.75 15.61
C ILE A 61 22.21 1.75 14.47
N GLY A 62 23.25 2.50 14.10
CA GLY A 62 23.18 3.46 12.99
C GLY A 62 22.83 2.80 11.66
N LYS A 63 23.37 1.62 11.38
CA LYS A 63 23.05 0.86 10.15
C LYS A 63 21.60 0.38 10.16
N ILE A 64 21.09 -0.07 11.29
CA ILE A 64 19.69 -0.51 11.44
C ILE A 64 18.75 0.67 11.23
N GLU A 65 19.02 1.82 11.85
CA GLU A 65 18.23 3.03 11.68
C GLU A 65 18.20 3.49 10.22
N LEU A 66 19.34 3.46 9.54
CA LEU A 66 19.43 3.81 8.13
C LEU A 66 18.62 2.86 7.26
N TYR A 67 18.68 1.56 7.54
CA TYR A 67 17.88 0.56 6.83
C TYR A 67 16.38 0.83 6.97
N ILE A 68 15.93 1.11 8.20
CA ILE A 68 14.52 1.43 8.48
C ILE A 68 14.09 2.67 7.73
N ASP A 69 14.90 3.73 7.74
CA ASP A 69 14.58 4.98 7.06
C ASP A 69 14.49 4.80 5.54
N LYS A 70 15.40 4.03 4.94
CA LYS A 70 15.36 3.71 3.51
C LYS A 70 14.10 2.93 3.15
N LYS A 71 13.70 1.98 3.99
CA LYS A 71 12.47 1.21 3.77
C LYS A 71 11.23 2.08 3.88
N LYS A 72 11.18 2.99 4.85
CA LYS A 72 10.07 3.96 4.99
C LYS A 72 9.95 4.83 3.74
N VAL A 73 11.06 5.34 3.23
CA VAL A 73 11.08 6.17 2.02
C VAL A 73 10.57 5.38 0.83
N ALA A 74 11.02 4.13 0.66
CA ALA A 74 10.59 3.26 -0.44
C ALA A 74 9.08 2.98 -0.37
N ILE A 75 8.56 2.67 0.80
CA ILE A 75 7.12 2.43 1.02
C ILE A 75 6.32 3.71 0.72
N THR A 76 6.79 4.87 1.17
CA THR A 76 6.14 6.15 0.94
C THR A 76 6.08 6.47 -0.55
N LYS A 77 7.17 6.32 -1.29
CA LYS A 77 7.21 6.55 -2.74
C LYS A 77 6.26 5.61 -3.48
N PHE A 78 6.25 4.34 -3.12
CA PHE A 78 5.38 3.34 -3.71
C PHE A 78 3.90 3.67 -3.43
N THR A 79 3.59 4.14 -2.23
CA THR A 79 2.24 4.55 -1.84
C THR A 79 1.78 5.76 -2.65
N ILE A 80 2.61 6.79 -2.77
CA ILE A 80 2.30 7.99 -3.56
C ILE A 80 2.03 7.62 -5.02
N ASP A 81 2.88 6.78 -5.60
CA ASP A 81 2.73 6.33 -6.98
C ASP A 81 1.45 5.52 -7.17
N THR A 82 1.14 4.62 -6.22
CA THR A 82 -0.08 3.82 -6.26
C THR A 82 -1.33 4.70 -6.11
N ASP A 83 -1.31 5.68 -5.21
CA ASP A 83 -2.41 6.62 -5.04
C ASP A 83 -2.66 7.43 -6.33
N ALA A 84 -1.60 7.85 -6.99
CA ALA A 84 -1.70 8.55 -8.29
C ALA A 84 -2.34 7.67 -9.35
N GLN A 85 -1.94 6.39 -9.43
CA GLN A 85 -2.54 5.43 -10.36
C GLN A 85 -4.02 5.18 -10.03
N ASN A 86 -4.35 5.09 -8.76
CA ASN A 86 -5.74 4.88 -8.32
C ASN A 86 -6.62 6.08 -8.68
N VAL A 87 -6.13 7.30 -8.48
CA VAL A 87 -6.85 8.52 -8.86
C VAL A 87 -7.06 8.57 -10.37
N ALA A 88 -6.04 8.25 -11.15
CA ALA A 88 -6.13 8.23 -12.62
C ALA A 88 -7.15 7.20 -13.10
N LEU A 89 -7.14 6.00 -12.53
CA LEU A 89 -8.11 4.95 -12.86
C LEU A 89 -9.53 5.35 -12.48
N ALA A 90 -9.73 5.90 -11.29
CA ALA A 90 -11.04 6.37 -10.83
C ALA A 90 -11.60 7.45 -11.75
N LYS A 91 -10.75 8.38 -12.17
CA LYS A 91 -11.13 9.45 -13.10
C LYS A 91 -11.52 8.90 -14.47
N ASP A 92 -10.76 7.94 -14.98
CA ASP A 92 -11.04 7.28 -16.27
C ASP A 92 -12.37 6.53 -16.22
N LEU A 93 -12.60 5.74 -15.18
CA LEU A 93 -13.84 4.99 -15.03
C LEU A 93 -15.04 5.90 -14.80
N ARG A 94 -14.86 7.00 -14.07
CA ARG A 94 -15.91 7.98 -13.86
C ARG A 94 -16.32 8.64 -15.20
N SER A 95 -15.37 8.93 -16.07
CA SER A 95 -15.67 9.52 -17.38
C SER A 95 -16.43 8.56 -18.28
N LYS A 96 -16.22 7.25 -18.14
CA LYS A 96 -16.89 6.21 -18.93
C LYS A 96 -18.23 5.77 -18.38
N TYR A 97 -18.32 5.63 -17.06
CA TYR A 97 -19.47 5.00 -16.38
C TYR A 97 -20.23 5.93 -15.44
N GLY A 98 -19.73 7.14 -15.19
CA GLY A 98 -20.27 8.05 -14.19
C GLY A 98 -19.82 7.70 -12.78
N ASP A 99 -20.46 8.28 -11.79
CA ASP A 99 -20.16 7.99 -10.38
C ASP A 99 -20.68 6.63 -9.98
N GLY A 100 -19.92 5.92 -9.18
CA GLY A 100 -20.30 4.60 -8.71
C GLY A 100 -19.20 3.90 -7.94
N THR A 101 -19.42 2.62 -7.69
CA THR A 101 -18.47 1.77 -6.97
C THR A 101 -18.08 0.56 -7.81
N ILE A 102 -16.86 0.09 -7.59
CA ILE A 102 -16.32 -1.08 -8.28
C ILE A 102 -16.36 -2.28 -7.35
N ASN A 103 -16.81 -3.42 -7.88
CA ASN A 103 -16.64 -4.71 -7.22
C ASN A 103 -15.40 -5.38 -7.82
N PRO A 104 -14.27 -5.42 -7.08
CA PRO A 104 -13.02 -5.95 -7.62
C PRO A 104 -13.01 -7.47 -7.76
N ILE A 105 -13.95 -8.15 -7.11
CA ILE A 105 -14.08 -9.61 -7.20
C ILE A 105 -14.84 -9.99 -8.46
N LYS A 106 -15.97 -9.32 -8.72
CA LYS A 106 -16.84 -9.61 -9.87
C LYS A 106 -16.43 -8.88 -11.15
N GLY A 107 -15.57 -7.85 -11.04
CA GLY A 107 -15.20 -7.02 -12.19
C GLY A 107 -16.36 -6.20 -12.70
N THR A 108 -17.21 -5.69 -11.81
CA THR A 108 -18.40 -4.92 -12.17
C THR A 108 -18.35 -3.52 -11.59
N PHE A 109 -19.05 -2.61 -12.23
CA PHE A 109 -19.24 -1.22 -11.79
C PHE A 109 -20.71 -1.02 -11.45
N LEU A 110 -20.99 -0.58 -10.22
CA LEU A 110 -22.36 -0.28 -9.78
C LEU A 110 -22.52 1.24 -9.74
N PRO A 111 -23.39 1.82 -10.63
CA PRO A 111 -23.62 3.26 -10.63
C PRO A 111 -24.23 3.75 -9.32
N THR A 112 -23.82 4.95 -8.90
CA THR A 112 -24.37 5.60 -7.71
C THR A 112 -25.80 6.05 -7.99
N SER A 113 -26.63 5.96 -6.94
CA SER A 113 -28.00 6.44 -6.98
C SER A 113 -28.06 7.96 -6.95
N LEU A 114 -28.69 8.53 -7.95
CA LEU A 114 -29.05 9.94 -7.91
C LEU A 114 -30.49 10.09 -7.41
#